data_310acc63e647846e1556da8d9ef22189
#
_entry.id   310acc63e647846e1556da8d9ef22189
#
_cell.length_a   1.000
_cell.length_b   1.000
_cell.length_c   1.000
_cell.angle_alpha   90.00
_cell.angle_beta   90.00
_cell.angle_gamma   90.00
#
_symmetry.space_group_name_H-M   'P 1'
#
loop_
_entity.id
_entity.type
_entity.pdbx_description
1 polymer ?
#
loop_
_entity_poly.entity_id
_entity_poly.type
_entity_poly.pdbx_seq_one_letter_code
_entity_poly.pdbx_strand_id
1 'polypeptide(L)'
;QQINRAKRMFNVAMAKVDYKGSYNYCYCTKSSHFSFVLEEAMKNDIHLETSSAYDIHIINALYDSGVIDKDRYIICNGFKRPQYVENIAQLINDGFENTIPVIDNKEEIDLYDDAITKKCKIGIRIASEEEPKFEFYTSRLGIRYNDIIDFYKAKLKNSKKFQLKMLHFFINTGIKDTAYYWNELSKCMNVYCELKAICPEL
;
A
#
# COMPACT_ATOMS: atom_id res chain seq x y z
N GLN A 1 1.07 11.84 -20.32
CA GLN A 1 1.73 10.91 -21.27
C GLN A 1 2.47 9.78 -20.55
N GLN A 2 3.35 10.03 -19.56
CA GLN A 2 4.16 9.00 -18.89
C GLN A 2 3.29 7.97 -18.12
N ILE A 3 2.27 8.42 -17.40
CA ILE A 3 1.33 7.54 -16.68
C ILE A 3 0.67 6.55 -17.66
N ASN A 4 0.12 7.05 -18.75
CA ASN A 4 -0.54 6.21 -19.75
C ASN A 4 0.43 5.24 -20.44
N ARG A 5 1.68 5.67 -20.66
CA ARG A 5 2.73 4.78 -21.15
C ARG A 5 3.02 3.64 -20.17
N ALA A 6 3.17 3.94 -18.88
CA ALA A 6 3.39 2.93 -17.85
C ALA A 6 2.22 1.94 -17.78
N LYS A 7 0.97 2.42 -17.68
CA LYS A 7 -0.24 1.57 -17.69
C LYS A 7 -0.26 0.64 -18.92
N ARG A 8 0.01 1.19 -20.12
CA ARG A 8 0.04 0.39 -21.35
C ARG A 8 1.13 -0.69 -21.32
N MET A 9 2.34 -0.36 -20.85
CA MET A 9 3.44 -1.32 -20.78
C MET A 9 3.12 -2.49 -19.84
N PHE A 10 2.55 -2.21 -18.68
CA PHE A 10 2.11 -3.27 -17.76
C PHE A 10 0.99 -4.13 -18.36
N ASN A 11 -0.02 -3.52 -18.98
CA ASN A 11 -1.10 -4.26 -19.61
C ASN A 11 -0.59 -5.18 -20.72
N VAL A 12 0.36 -4.71 -21.52
CA VAL A 12 1.00 -5.54 -22.57
C VAL A 12 1.79 -6.70 -21.95
N ALA A 13 2.54 -6.45 -20.86
CA ALA A 13 3.29 -7.48 -20.18
C ALA A 13 2.37 -8.55 -19.56
N MET A 14 1.29 -8.15 -18.91
CA MET A 14 0.29 -9.06 -18.34
C MET A 14 -0.40 -9.89 -19.42
N ALA A 15 -0.78 -9.28 -20.55
CA ALA A 15 -1.39 -9.99 -21.68
C ALA A 15 -0.47 -11.06 -22.29
N LYS A 16 0.85 -10.79 -22.35
CA LYS A 16 1.83 -11.75 -22.86
C LYS A 16 1.95 -13.04 -22.05
N VAL A 17 1.64 -12.98 -20.76
CA VAL A 17 1.72 -14.12 -19.84
C VAL A 17 0.33 -14.61 -19.39
N ASP A 18 -0.72 -14.15 -20.06
CA ASP A 18 -2.13 -14.46 -19.74
C ASP A 18 -2.48 -14.22 -18.25
N TYR A 19 -1.90 -13.18 -17.65
CA TYR A 19 -2.20 -12.82 -16.26
C TYR A 19 -3.63 -12.30 -16.14
N LYS A 20 -4.40 -12.87 -15.23
CA LYS A 20 -5.85 -12.59 -15.06
C LYS A 20 -6.16 -11.45 -14.08
N GLY A 21 -5.16 -10.93 -13.40
CA GLY A 21 -5.32 -9.78 -12.50
C GLY A 21 -5.34 -8.44 -13.24
N SER A 22 -5.43 -7.36 -12.48
CA SER A 22 -5.42 -5.99 -12.99
C SER A 22 -4.16 -5.23 -12.52
N TYR A 23 -3.79 -4.22 -13.28
CA TYR A 23 -2.76 -3.26 -12.89
C TYR A 23 -3.42 -1.95 -12.48
N ASN A 24 -3.22 -1.55 -11.23
CA ASN A 24 -3.70 -0.30 -10.67
C ASN A 24 -2.52 0.63 -10.38
N TYR A 25 -2.43 1.72 -11.13
CA TYR A 25 -1.40 2.72 -10.92
C TYR A 25 -1.80 3.62 -9.74
N CYS A 26 -0.98 3.68 -8.70
CA CYS A 26 -1.16 4.61 -7.58
C CYS A 26 -0.11 5.72 -7.68
N TYR A 27 -0.55 6.97 -7.76
CA TYR A 27 0.34 8.11 -7.74
C TYR A 27 0.73 8.44 -6.30
N CYS A 28 2.03 8.48 -6.02
CA CYS A 28 2.54 8.81 -4.70
C CYS A 28 2.58 10.34 -4.51
N THR A 29 1.76 10.86 -3.59
CA THR A 29 1.68 12.29 -3.26
C THR A 29 3.01 12.88 -2.78
N LYS A 30 3.86 12.04 -2.16
CA LYS A 30 5.21 12.42 -1.75
C LYS A 30 6.10 12.90 -2.90
N SER A 31 5.86 12.42 -4.12
CA SER A 31 6.65 12.82 -5.29
C SER A 31 6.37 14.26 -5.72
N SER A 32 5.10 14.64 -5.70
CA SER A 32 4.64 16.02 -5.89
C SER A 32 3.18 16.11 -5.45
N HIS A 33 2.87 17.09 -4.61
CA HIS A 33 1.54 17.29 -4.01
C HIS A 33 0.90 18.62 -4.45
N PHE A 34 1.43 19.28 -5.47
CA PHE A 34 0.80 20.47 -6.02
C PHE A 34 -0.54 20.12 -6.67
N SER A 35 -1.60 20.92 -6.41
CA SER A 35 -2.96 20.66 -6.89
C SER A 35 -3.03 20.44 -8.39
N PHE A 36 -2.40 21.31 -9.18
CA PHE A 36 -2.41 21.21 -10.64
C PHE A 36 -1.74 19.93 -11.17
N VAL A 37 -0.74 19.40 -10.43
CA VAL A 37 -0.10 18.12 -10.80
C VAL A 37 -1.02 16.96 -10.51
N LEU A 38 -1.67 16.97 -9.34
CA LEU A 38 -2.61 15.92 -8.93
C LEU A 38 -3.86 15.90 -9.81
N GLU A 39 -4.46 17.05 -10.07
CA GLU A 39 -5.61 17.20 -10.96
C GLU A 39 -5.30 16.66 -12.38
N GLU A 40 -4.12 17.00 -12.92
CA GLU A 40 -3.71 16.50 -14.22
C GLU A 40 -3.42 14.98 -14.19
N ALA A 41 -2.82 14.48 -13.11
CA ALA A 41 -2.57 13.05 -12.94
C ALA A 41 -3.88 12.26 -12.87
N MET A 42 -4.87 12.75 -12.10
CA MET A 42 -6.15 12.08 -11.89
C MET A 42 -7.00 11.95 -13.17
N LYS A 43 -6.77 12.78 -14.20
CA LYS A 43 -7.41 12.62 -15.53
C LYS A 43 -7.07 11.28 -16.22
N ASN A 44 -6.09 10.53 -15.71
CA ASN A 44 -5.62 9.28 -16.32
C ASN A 44 -6.23 8.03 -15.69
N ASP A 45 -7.30 8.16 -14.92
CA ASP A 45 -7.93 7.05 -14.19
C ASP A 45 -6.90 6.24 -13.39
N ILE A 46 -6.34 6.87 -12.39
CA ILE A 46 -5.35 6.32 -11.47
C ILE A 46 -5.82 6.46 -10.03
N HIS A 47 -5.08 5.87 -9.14
CA HIS A 47 -5.29 5.88 -7.70
C HIS A 47 -4.23 6.73 -6.99
N LEU A 48 -4.29 6.80 -5.67
CA LEU A 48 -3.39 7.63 -4.87
C LEU A 48 -2.68 6.79 -3.79
N GLU A 49 -1.44 7.17 -3.51
CA GLU A 49 -0.68 6.69 -2.36
C GLU A 49 -0.28 7.89 -1.51
N THR A 50 -0.58 7.83 -0.22
CA THR A 50 -0.24 8.83 0.80
C THR A 50 0.85 8.32 1.72
N SER A 51 1.59 9.21 2.37
CA SER A 51 2.70 8.86 3.25
C SER A 51 2.73 9.64 4.56
N SER A 52 1.76 10.55 4.76
CA SER A 52 1.69 11.40 5.95
C SER A 52 0.26 11.85 6.25
N ALA A 53 0.05 12.34 7.48
CA ALA A 53 -1.22 12.93 7.90
C ALA A 53 -1.67 14.11 7.01
N TYR A 54 -0.72 14.87 6.50
CA TYR A 54 -1.00 16.02 5.64
C TYR A 54 -1.56 15.61 4.27
N ASP A 55 -1.14 14.46 3.76
CA ASP A 55 -1.62 13.95 2.47
C ASP A 55 -3.11 13.63 2.53
N ILE A 56 -3.66 13.28 3.70
CA ILE A 56 -5.09 13.03 3.86
C ILE A 56 -5.92 14.30 3.66
N HIS A 57 -5.40 15.45 4.06
CA HIS A 57 -6.06 16.73 3.74
C HIS A 57 -6.11 17.00 2.24
N ILE A 58 -5.08 16.56 1.50
CA ILE A 58 -5.08 16.63 0.03
C ILE A 58 -6.17 15.74 -0.56
N ILE A 59 -6.33 14.51 -0.03
CA ILE A 59 -7.40 13.60 -0.46
C ILE A 59 -8.77 14.26 -0.27
N ASN A 60 -9.02 14.84 0.90
CA ASN A 60 -10.28 15.54 1.17
C ASN A 60 -10.49 16.71 0.20
N ALA A 61 -9.47 17.53 -0.04
CA ALA A 61 -9.56 18.67 -0.98
C ALA A 61 -9.84 18.21 -2.42
N LEU A 62 -9.24 17.10 -2.87
CA LEU A 62 -9.53 16.52 -4.19
C LEU A 62 -10.96 15.99 -4.28
N TYR A 63 -11.47 15.39 -3.21
CA TYR A 63 -12.86 14.94 -3.14
C TYR A 63 -13.84 16.11 -3.14
N ASP A 64 -13.62 17.12 -2.31
CA ASP A 64 -14.48 18.29 -2.18
C ASP A 64 -14.55 19.09 -3.49
N SER A 65 -13.46 19.08 -4.27
CA SER A 65 -13.41 19.71 -5.61
C SER A 65 -13.97 18.82 -6.73
N GLY A 66 -14.40 17.60 -6.43
CA GLY A 66 -14.95 16.67 -7.41
C GLY A 66 -13.92 16.04 -8.36
N VAL A 67 -12.63 16.10 -8.03
CA VAL A 67 -11.55 15.50 -8.82
C VAL A 67 -11.48 13.98 -8.61
N ILE A 68 -11.82 13.51 -7.42
CA ILE A 68 -11.91 12.09 -7.09
C ILE A 68 -13.28 11.75 -6.48
N ASP A 69 -13.65 10.49 -6.56
CA ASP A 69 -14.77 9.88 -5.86
C ASP A 69 -14.28 8.99 -4.69
N LYS A 70 -15.22 8.48 -3.88
CA LYS A 70 -14.91 7.61 -2.74
C LYS A 70 -14.48 6.20 -3.13
N ASP A 71 -14.64 5.83 -4.39
CA ASP A 71 -14.28 4.51 -4.90
C ASP A 71 -12.80 4.39 -5.25
N ARG A 72 -12.07 5.50 -5.23
CA ARG A 72 -10.62 5.51 -5.48
C ARG A 72 -9.87 4.71 -4.43
N TYR A 73 -8.89 3.91 -4.88
CA TYR A 73 -7.92 3.34 -3.95
C TYR A 73 -7.04 4.45 -3.39
N ILE A 74 -6.91 4.46 -2.07
CA ILE A 74 -6.03 5.35 -1.32
C ILE A 74 -5.13 4.47 -0.47
N ILE A 75 -3.91 4.27 -0.92
CA ILE A 75 -2.93 3.45 -0.23
C ILE A 75 -2.20 4.31 0.80
N CYS A 76 -2.40 4.04 2.08
CA CYS A 76 -1.81 4.82 3.16
C CYS A 76 -0.56 4.13 3.68
N ASN A 77 0.58 4.48 3.08
CA ASN A 77 1.89 3.94 3.39
C ASN A 77 2.65 4.85 4.38
N GLY A 78 3.83 4.43 4.85
CA GLY A 78 4.70 5.21 5.73
C GLY A 78 4.36 5.07 7.21
N PHE A 79 5.21 5.63 8.07
CA PHE A 79 5.11 5.54 9.52
C PHE A 79 3.84 6.24 10.05
N LYS A 80 3.03 5.54 10.83
CA LYS A 80 1.75 6.01 11.33
C LYS A 80 1.90 6.68 12.69
N ARG A 81 2.05 8.00 12.68
CA ARG A 81 1.86 8.81 13.91
C ARG A 81 0.37 8.88 14.27
N PRO A 82 -0.01 9.18 15.52
CA PRO A 82 -1.41 9.21 15.95
C PRO A 82 -2.31 10.04 15.01
N GLN A 83 -1.91 11.24 14.66
CA GLN A 83 -2.65 12.10 13.71
C GLN A 83 -2.91 11.42 12.36
N TYR A 84 -1.95 10.63 11.85
CA TYR A 84 -2.13 9.95 10.57
C TYR A 84 -3.10 8.78 10.70
N VAL A 85 -3.05 8.04 11.81
CA VAL A 85 -4.04 6.99 12.12
C VAL A 85 -5.44 7.56 12.20
N GLU A 86 -5.61 8.66 12.93
CA GLU A 86 -6.91 9.35 13.08
C GLU A 86 -7.45 9.81 11.72
N ASN A 87 -6.64 10.47 10.92
CA ASN A 87 -7.05 10.96 9.61
C ASN A 87 -7.42 9.81 8.64
N ILE A 88 -6.67 8.71 8.64
CA ILE A 88 -6.99 7.51 7.85
C ILE A 88 -8.30 6.87 8.34
N ALA A 89 -8.46 6.73 9.65
CA ALA A 89 -9.68 6.17 10.24
C ALA A 89 -10.90 7.03 9.88
N GLN A 90 -10.76 8.35 9.89
CA GLN A 90 -11.81 9.28 9.47
C GLN A 90 -12.23 9.04 8.02
N LEU A 91 -11.27 8.94 7.08
CA LEU A 91 -11.60 8.63 5.68
C LEU A 91 -12.42 7.34 5.55
N ILE A 92 -12.00 6.27 6.24
CA ILE A 92 -12.69 4.98 6.20
C ILE A 92 -14.09 5.11 6.78
N ASN A 93 -14.24 5.79 7.93
CA ASN A 93 -15.51 6.01 8.59
C ASN A 93 -16.44 6.90 7.73
N ASP A 94 -15.89 7.82 6.95
CA ASP A 94 -16.64 8.68 6.00
C ASP A 94 -17.03 7.95 4.71
N GLY A 95 -16.62 6.69 4.53
CA GLY A 95 -17.06 5.83 3.45
C GLY A 95 -16.11 5.75 2.25
N PHE A 96 -14.85 6.11 2.40
CA PHE A 96 -13.81 5.78 1.42
C PHE A 96 -13.40 4.30 1.58
N GLU A 97 -14.22 3.38 1.06
CA GLU A 97 -14.11 1.94 1.30
C GLU A 97 -12.85 1.29 0.71
N ASN A 98 -12.18 1.98 -0.21
CA ASN A 98 -10.94 1.55 -0.83
C ASN A 98 -9.70 2.23 -0.22
N THR A 99 -9.83 2.82 0.97
CA THR A 99 -8.67 3.26 1.74
C THR A 99 -8.01 2.05 2.40
N ILE A 100 -6.71 1.86 2.10
CA ILE A 100 -5.94 0.71 2.56
C ILE A 100 -4.75 1.20 3.40
N PRO A 101 -4.85 1.22 4.74
CA PRO A 101 -3.70 1.41 5.59
C PRO A 101 -2.72 0.25 5.42
N VAL A 102 -1.46 0.58 5.15
CA VAL A 102 -0.35 -0.38 5.04
C VAL A 102 0.35 -0.47 6.37
N ILE A 103 0.26 -1.61 7.02
CA ILE A 103 0.82 -1.87 8.36
C ILE A 103 2.34 -1.98 8.26
N ASP A 104 3.05 -1.10 8.96
CA ASP A 104 4.52 -1.04 9.00
C ASP A 104 5.13 -1.77 10.20
N ASN A 105 4.35 -2.01 11.25
CA ASN A 105 4.75 -2.79 12.42
C ASN A 105 3.52 -3.49 13.03
N LYS A 106 3.76 -4.44 13.94
CA LYS A 106 2.70 -5.32 14.48
C LYS A 106 1.73 -4.57 15.40
N GLU A 107 2.16 -3.49 16.01
CA GLU A 107 1.39 -2.71 16.98
C GLU A 107 0.39 -1.76 16.31
N GLU A 108 0.63 -1.35 15.07
CA GLU A 108 -0.25 -0.42 14.36
C GLU A 108 -1.68 -0.93 14.20
N ILE A 109 -1.89 -2.25 14.14
CA ILE A 109 -3.23 -2.82 13.97
C ILE A 109 -4.15 -2.50 15.16
N ASP A 110 -3.59 -2.46 16.37
CA ASP A 110 -4.34 -2.19 17.59
C ASP A 110 -4.80 -0.71 17.61
N LEU A 111 -4.00 0.22 17.06
CA LEU A 111 -4.39 1.62 16.93
C LEU A 111 -5.59 1.80 15.99
N TYR A 112 -5.63 1.03 14.92
CA TYR A 112 -6.76 1.06 13.98
C TYR A 112 -8.01 0.37 14.53
N ASP A 113 -7.86 -0.62 15.42
CA ASP A 113 -8.99 -1.32 15.99
C ASP A 113 -9.86 -0.40 16.85
N ASP A 114 -9.23 0.53 17.56
CA ASP A 114 -9.93 1.55 18.34
C ASP A 114 -10.56 2.66 17.47
N ALA A 115 -9.87 3.08 16.42
CA ALA A 115 -10.23 4.27 15.63
C ALA A 115 -11.25 4.01 14.50
N ILE A 116 -11.23 2.82 13.90
CA ILE A 116 -12.10 2.47 12.77
C ILE A 116 -13.37 1.78 13.27
N THR A 117 -14.53 2.25 12.81
CA THR A 117 -15.84 1.70 13.18
C THR A 117 -16.45 0.79 12.10
N LYS A 118 -15.86 0.78 10.90
CA LYS A 118 -16.33 0.01 9.73
C LYS A 118 -15.38 -1.15 9.39
N LYS A 119 -15.80 -2.00 8.46
CA LYS A 119 -14.88 -2.97 7.85
C LYS A 119 -13.81 -2.23 7.06
N CYS A 120 -12.58 -2.68 7.19
CA CYS A 120 -11.42 -2.03 6.61
C CYS A 120 -10.55 -3.05 5.85
N LYS A 121 -10.15 -2.67 4.64
CA LYS A 121 -9.10 -3.36 3.88
C LYS A 121 -7.74 -2.91 4.42
N ILE A 122 -6.82 -3.83 4.60
CA ILE A 122 -5.47 -3.50 5.05
C ILE A 122 -4.41 -4.11 4.14
N GLY A 123 -3.24 -3.49 4.14
CA GLY A 123 -2.02 -4.03 3.57
C GLY A 123 -1.00 -4.34 4.65
N ILE A 124 -0.08 -5.26 4.39
CA ILE A 124 1.10 -5.50 5.22
C ILE A 124 2.33 -5.13 4.42
N ARG A 125 3.18 -4.27 4.97
CA ARG A 125 4.49 -3.99 4.40
C ARG A 125 5.48 -5.03 4.86
N ILE A 126 6.16 -5.63 3.88
CA ILE A 126 7.27 -6.55 4.11
C ILE A 126 8.53 -5.72 4.32
N ALA A 127 9.26 -5.96 5.41
CA ALA A 127 10.58 -5.40 5.60
C ALA A 127 11.54 -6.05 4.59
N SER A 128 12.17 -5.25 3.72
CA SER A 128 13.25 -5.74 2.86
C SER A 128 14.47 -6.10 3.71
N GLU A 129 15.16 -7.18 3.35
CA GLU A 129 16.49 -7.45 3.87
C GLU A 129 17.48 -6.52 3.18
N GLU A 130 18.47 -6.06 3.92
CA GLU A 130 19.41 -5.07 3.41
C GLU A 130 20.49 -5.68 2.53
N GLU A 131 20.98 -4.86 1.58
CA GLU A 131 22.24 -5.17 0.91
C GLU A 131 23.36 -5.33 1.96
N PRO A 132 24.11 -6.45 1.94
CA PRO A 132 25.16 -6.72 2.94
C PRO A 132 26.29 -5.67 3.00
N LYS A 133 26.26 -4.67 2.14
CA LYS A 133 27.28 -3.62 2.01
C LYS A 133 27.02 -2.37 2.86
N PHE A 134 25.87 -2.27 3.51
CA PHE A 134 25.53 -1.13 4.36
C PHE A 134 25.55 -1.54 5.83
N GLU A 135 26.63 -1.26 6.54
CA GLU A 135 26.81 -1.65 7.95
C GLU A 135 25.79 -1.06 8.93
N PHE A 136 24.90 -0.14 8.51
CA PHE A 136 24.04 0.63 9.42
C PHE A 136 22.60 0.82 9.00
N TYR A 137 22.11 0.15 7.95
CA TYR A 137 20.76 0.41 7.45
C TYR A 137 19.85 -0.81 7.60
N THR A 138 19.14 -0.92 8.73
CA THR A 138 18.00 -1.84 8.86
C THR A 138 16.74 -1.16 8.37
N SER A 139 15.97 -1.83 7.48
CA SER A 139 14.63 -1.36 7.14
C SER A 139 13.85 -1.18 8.44
N ARG A 140 13.62 0.10 8.81
CA ARG A 140 12.88 0.43 10.03
C ARG A 140 11.37 0.25 9.85
N LEU A 141 10.94 -0.03 8.63
CA LEU A 141 9.54 -0.12 8.24
C LEU A 141 9.24 -1.50 7.66
N GLY A 142 8.13 -2.04 8.07
CA GLY A 142 7.64 -3.33 7.62
C GLY A 142 7.79 -4.44 8.66
N ILE A 143 7.02 -5.49 8.47
CA ILE A 143 7.10 -6.72 9.25
C ILE A 143 8.06 -7.67 8.56
N ARG A 144 8.93 -8.34 9.29
CA ARG A 144 9.87 -9.33 8.73
C ARG A 144 9.09 -10.43 8.04
N TYR A 145 9.53 -10.86 6.87
CA TYR A 145 8.80 -11.83 6.07
C TYR A 145 8.51 -13.14 6.81
N ASN A 146 9.41 -13.62 7.69
CA ASN A 146 9.19 -14.79 8.54
C ASN A 146 8.07 -14.62 9.57
N ASP A 147 7.74 -13.38 9.94
CA ASP A 147 6.77 -13.07 10.99
C ASP A 147 5.37 -12.80 10.42
N ILE A 148 5.23 -12.61 9.12
CA ILE A 148 3.97 -12.17 8.50
C ILE A 148 2.86 -13.20 8.63
N ILE A 149 3.17 -14.47 8.42
CA ILE A 149 2.19 -15.56 8.51
C ILE A 149 1.64 -15.67 9.94
N ASP A 150 2.51 -15.59 10.94
CA ASP A 150 2.10 -15.66 12.34
C ASP A 150 1.32 -14.41 12.76
N PHE A 151 1.74 -13.23 12.30
CA PHE A 151 0.99 -12.00 12.51
C PHE A 151 -0.43 -12.09 11.90
N TYR A 152 -0.55 -12.57 10.65
CA TYR A 152 -1.84 -12.78 10.03
C TYR A 152 -2.73 -13.74 10.84
N LYS A 153 -2.20 -14.89 11.24
CA LYS A 153 -2.95 -15.87 12.04
C LYS A 153 -3.40 -15.32 13.38
N ALA A 154 -2.53 -14.55 14.05
CA ALA A 154 -2.78 -14.03 15.39
C ALA A 154 -3.78 -12.86 15.40
N LYS A 155 -3.66 -11.93 14.44
CA LYS A 155 -4.38 -10.64 14.48
C LYS A 155 -5.48 -10.50 13.43
N LEU A 156 -5.36 -11.15 12.27
CA LEU A 156 -6.20 -10.84 11.12
C LEU A 156 -7.13 -11.96 10.70
N LYS A 157 -6.69 -13.21 10.79
CA LYS A 157 -7.45 -14.37 10.28
C LYS A 157 -8.90 -14.44 10.77
N ASN A 158 -9.13 -14.10 12.03
CA ASN A 158 -10.45 -14.16 12.67
C ASN A 158 -11.07 -12.77 12.87
N SER A 159 -10.45 -11.72 12.35
CA SER A 159 -10.99 -10.37 12.46
C SER A 159 -12.27 -10.23 11.65
N LYS A 160 -13.31 -9.68 12.27
CA LYS A 160 -14.54 -9.29 11.57
C LYS A 160 -14.45 -7.91 10.95
N LYS A 161 -13.43 -7.13 11.35
CA LYS A 161 -13.21 -5.74 10.94
C LYS A 161 -12.18 -5.64 9.83
N PHE A 162 -11.03 -6.29 9.97
CA PHE A 162 -9.90 -6.16 9.06
C PHE A 162 -9.86 -7.27 8.03
N GLN A 163 -9.67 -6.90 6.77
CA GLN A 163 -9.50 -7.82 5.65
C GLN A 163 -8.14 -7.57 4.99
N LEU A 164 -7.26 -8.56 5.01
CA LEU A 164 -5.99 -8.46 4.29
C LEU A 164 -6.23 -8.49 2.78
N LYS A 165 -5.81 -7.44 2.08
CA LYS A 165 -6.00 -7.24 0.64
C LYS A 165 -4.74 -6.91 -0.13
N MET A 166 -3.64 -6.68 0.56
CA MET A 166 -2.40 -6.28 -0.08
C MET A 166 -1.17 -6.72 0.71
N LEU A 167 -0.16 -7.19 0.00
CA LEU A 167 1.21 -7.16 0.45
C LEU A 167 1.94 -6.02 -0.24
N HIS A 168 2.65 -5.24 0.53
CA HIS A 168 3.46 -4.14 0.04
C HIS A 168 4.93 -4.43 0.28
N PHE A 169 5.77 -4.25 -0.72
CA PHE A 169 7.21 -4.24 -0.52
C PHE A 169 7.82 -3.01 -1.17
N PHE A 170 8.88 -2.53 -0.59
CA PHE A 170 9.62 -1.39 -1.09
C PHE A 170 11.11 -1.72 -1.07
N ILE A 171 11.76 -1.47 -2.17
CA ILE A 171 13.20 -1.59 -2.30
C ILE A 171 13.77 -0.18 -2.47
N ASN A 172 14.77 0.15 -1.66
CA ASN A 172 15.36 1.48 -1.67
C ASN A 172 15.89 1.85 -3.06
N THR A 173 15.69 3.11 -3.43
CA THR A 173 16.21 3.64 -4.69
C THR A 173 17.74 3.66 -4.68
N GLY A 174 18.35 3.30 -5.80
CA GLY A 174 19.80 3.22 -5.91
C GLY A 174 20.32 1.80 -6.01
N ILE A 175 19.43 0.81 -6.13
CA ILE A 175 19.82 -0.57 -6.43
C ILE A 175 20.58 -0.57 -7.75
N LYS A 176 21.85 -0.93 -7.65
CA LYS A 176 22.73 -1.15 -8.80
C LYS A 176 22.74 -2.62 -9.24
N ASP A 177 22.20 -3.50 -8.39
CA ASP A 177 22.19 -4.95 -8.57
C ASP A 177 20.76 -5.45 -8.80
N THR A 178 20.49 -5.89 -10.02
CA THR A 178 19.20 -6.47 -10.39
C THR A 178 18.94 -7.82 -9.73
N ALA A 179 19.98 -8.57 -9.36
CA ALA A 179 19.83 -9.85 -8.66
C ALA A 179 19.26 -9.65 -7.26
N TYR A 180 19.68 -8.62 -6.55
CA TYR A 180 19.10 -8.25 -5.26
C TYR A 180 17.60 -7.92 -5.39
N TYR A 181 17.20 -7.12 -6.39
CA TYR A 181 15.80 -6.80 -6.66
C TYR A 181 14.95 -8.06 -6.83
N TRP A 182 15.42 -8.98 -7.68
CA TRP A 182 14.68 -10.22 -7.96
C TRP A 182 14.62 -11.15 -6.75
N ASN A 183 15.66 -11.17 -5.92
CA ASN A 183 15.66 -11.94 -4.68
C ASN A 183 14.60 -11.43 -3.70
N GLU A 184 14.54 -10.13 -3.47
CA GLU A 184 13.53 -9.51 -2.60
C GLU A 184 12.10 -9.71 -3.15
N LEU A 185 11.91 -9.56 -4.45
CA LEU A 185 10.63 -9.86 -5.09
C LEU A 185 10.24 -11.33 -4.90
N SER A 186 11.18 -12.26 -5.06
CA SER A 186 10.91 -13.69 -4.87
C SER A 186 10.49 -14.01 -3.43
N LYS A 187 11.13 -13.40 -2.43
CA LYS A 187 10.70 -13.52 -1.03
C LYS A 187 9.28 -13.02 -0.82
N CYS A 188 8.96 -11.85 -1.37
CA CYS A 188 7.60 -11.29 -1.33
C CYS A 188 6.59 -12.25 -1.96
N MET A 189 6.90 -12.82 -3.11
CA MET A 189 6.03 -13.76 -3.81
C MET A 189 5.82 -15.07 -3.04
N ASN A 190 6.85 -15.58 -2.37
CA ASN A 190 6.72 -16.77 -1.52
C ASN A 190 5.74 -16.51 -0.37
N VAL A 191 5.90 -15.38 0.36
CA VAL A 191 4.98 -14.98 1.43
C VAL A 191 3.56 -14.79 0.88
N TYR A 192 3.42 -14.18 -0.31
CA TYR A 192 2.12 -14.04 -0.96
C TYR A 192 1.45 -15.38 -1.22
N CYS A 193 2.18 -16.36 -1.77
CA CYS A 193 1.64 -17.68 -2.04
C CYS A 193 1.21 -18.41 -0.75
N GLU A 194 2.01 -18.33 0.31
CA GLU A 194 1.68 -18.92 1.61
C GLU A 194 0.43 -18.25 2.22
N LEU A 195 0.36 -16.93 2.19
CA LEU A 195 -0.81 -16.19 2.65
C LEU A 195 -2.05 -16.52 1.82
N LYS A 196 -1.92 -16.59 0.50
CA LYS A 196 -3.04 -16.91 -0.40
C LYS A 196 -3.67 -18.26 -0.11
N ALA A 197 -2.87 -19.24 0.36
CA ALA A 197 -3.37 -20.55 0.76
C ALA A 197 -4.27 -20.51 2.01
N ILE A 198 -4.09 -19.51 2.89
CA ILE A 198 -4.84 -19.39 4.15
C ILE A 198 -5.75 -18.14 4.19
N CYS A 199 -5.63 -17.26 3.22
CA CYS A 199 -6.40 -16.02 3.00
C CYS A 199 -6.77 -15.92 1.50
N PRO A 200 -7.78 -16.68 1.04
CA PRO A 200 -8.14 -16.72 -0.38
C PRO A 200 -8.58 -15.36 -0.96
N GLU A 201 -9.05 -14.45 -0.11
CA GLU A 201 -9.48 -13.11 -0.48
C GLU A 201 -8.35 -12.09 -0.68
N LEU A 202 -7.09 -12.45 -0.37
CA LEU A 202 -5.91 -11.60 -0.59
C LEU A 202 -5.70 -11.31 -2.07
#